data_a15f6385f4c62f8c519143e99c283180
#
_entry.id   a15f6385f4c62f8c519143e99c283180
#
_cell.length_a   1.000
_cell.length_b   1.000
_cell.length_c   1.000
_cell.angle_alpha   90.00
_cell.angle_beta   90.00
_cell.angle_gamma   90.00
#
_symmetry.space_group_name_H-M   'P 1'
#
loop_
_entity.id
_entity.type
_entity.pdbx_description
1 polymer ?
#
loop_
_entity_poly.entity_id
_entity_poly.type
_entity_poly.pdbx_seq_one_letter_code
_entity_poly.pdbx_strand_id
1 'polypeptide(L)'
;YLKNKNLTSAMNHRFSLIYNKAFVNWVNAKQKSDFSVFETSLGKVRDTEIKKIALRERKMKNSYDNLLDDYEKGMTVQDLDDYFGKCKDRLIPILQKIVCSKKKIRTDFLSRTVTKAQQEQMAEYLLNIMGFDFERGAFTTSEHPFTDDLGRNDVRVTTHYYPDMFYSSMFSIIHEGGHAFFEQYQPQENYEHHLYNKTMGQHESVSRFYENRIGRSRSFIH
;
A
#
# COMPACT_ATOMS: atom_id res chain seq x y z
N TYR A 1 -6.63 5.46 21.78
CA TYR A 1 -6.21 6.21 22.99
C TYR A 1 -5.21 5.41 23.83
N LEU A 2 -5.53 4.19 24.30
CA LEU A 2 -4.68 3.40 25.20
C LEU A 2 -3.30 3.04 24.61
N LYS A 3 -3.21 2.81 23.31
CA LYS A 3 -1.92 2.52 22.64
C LYS A 3 -0.94 3.70 22.70
N ASN A 4 -1.45 4.93 22.76
CA ASN A 4 -0.65 6.17 22.65
C ASN A 4 -0.69 7.04 23.92
N LYS A 5 -1.34 6.61 24.99
CA LYS A 5 -1.57 7.39 26.22
C LYS A 5 -0.29 7.95 26.84
N ASN A 6 0.78 7.17 26.77
CA ASN A 6 2.08 7.56 27.36
C ASN A 6 3.00 8.32 26.39
N LEU A 7 2.51 8.63 25.17
CA LEU A 7 3.25 9.46 24.22
C LEU A 7 2.96 10.93 24.47
N THR A 8 3.97 11.69 24.87
CA THR A 8 3.86 13.13 25.00
C THR A 8 3.87 13.81 23.63
N SER A 9 3.30 15.05 23.55
CA SER A 9 3.38 15.85 22.32
C SER A 9 4.81 16.07 21.83
N ALA A 10 5.75 16.29 22.75
CA ALA A 10 7.17 16.42 22.42
C ALA A 10 7.77 15.15 21.81
N MET A 11 7.39 13.97 22.34
CA MET A 11 7.81 12.68 21.77
C MET A 11 7.22 12.49 20.36
N ASN A 12 5.92 12.75 20.20
CA ASN A 12 5.26 12.65 18.90
C ASN A 12 5.92 13.57 17.86
N HIS A 13 6.19 14.81 18.21
CA HIS A 13 6.89 15.75 17.34
C HIS A 13 8.27 15.21 16.95
N ARG A 14 9.07 14.73 17.92
CA ARG A 14 10.39 14.16 17.66
C ARG A 14 10.33 12.93 16.73
N PHE A 15 9.35 12.04 16.93
CA PHE A 15 9.16 10.87 16.10
C PHE A 15 8.76 11.26 14.67
N SER A 16 7.87 12.22 14.50
CA SER A 16 7.49 12.75 13.18
C SER A 16 8.70 13.30 12.42
N LEU A 17 9.61 14.03 13.08
CA LEU A 17 10.84 14.50 12.46
C LEU A 17 11.74 13.34 11.99
N ILE A 18 11.81 12.23 12.75
CA ILE A 18 12.57 11.04 12.36
C ILE A 18 11.96 10.41 11.11
N TYR A 19 10.64 10.23 11.07
CA TYR A 19 9.95 9.64 9.91
C TYR A 19 10.08 10.52 8.66
N ASN A 20 9.88 11.83 8.79
CA ASN A 20 10.02 12.76 7.67
C ASN A 20 11.44 12.75 7.09
N LYS A 21 12.47 12.77 7.96
CA LYS A 21 13.87 12.66 7.51
C LYS A 21 14.16 11.30 6.85
N ALA A 22 13.60 10.23 7.39
CA ALA A 22 13.76 8.90 6.82
C ALA A 22 13.10 8.81 5.45
N PHE A 23 11.91 9.39 5.27
CA PHE A 23 11.24 9.45 3.97
C PHE A 23 12.08 10.17 2.90
N VAL A 24 12.61 11.35 3.22
CA VAL A 24 13.50 12.10 2.29
C VAL A 24 14.74 11.29 1.93
N ASN A 25 15.38 10.64 2.90
CA ASN A 25 16.55 9.81 2.65
C ASN A 25 16.21 8.54 1.85
N TRP A 26 15.02 7.98 2.05
CA TRP A 26 14.53 6.85 1.26
C TRP A 26 14.33 7.24 -0.21
N VAL A 27 13.71 8.40 -0.50
CA VAL A 27 13.54 8.91 -1.86
C VAL A 27 14.91 9.09 -2.53
N ASN A 28 15.86 9.72 -1.84
CA ASN A 28 17.23 9.93 -2.35
C ASN A 28 17.96 8.61 -2.61
N ALA A 29 17.82 7.63 -1.72
CA ALA A 29 18.42 6.30 -1.87
C ALA A 29 17.83 5.57 -3.10
N LYS A 30 16.51 5.65 -3.28
CA LYS A 30 15.79 5.07 -4.41
C LYS A 30 16.26 5.66 -5.73
N GLN A 31 16.35 7.00 -5.84
CA GLN A 31 16.82 7.69 -7.03
C GLN A 31 18.27 7.34 -7.38
N LYS A 32 19.14 7.15 -6.37
CA LYS A 32 20.54 6.78 -6.54
C LYS A 32 20.76 5.26 -6.67
N SER A 33 19.74 4.45 -6.42
CA SER A 33 19.86 2.99 -6.26
C SER A 33 20.96 2.61 -5.24
N ASP A 34 21.04 3.39 -4.15
CA ASP A 34 22.09 3.26 -3.10
C ASP A 34 21.43 3.20 -1.71
N PHE A 35 21.36 2.00 -1.15
CA PHE A 35 20.78 1.75 0.17
C PHE A 35 21.55 2.45 1.31
N SER A 36 22.85 2.67 1.18
CA SER A 36 23.67 3.29 2.25
C SER A 36 23.17 4.69 2.66
N VAL A 37 22.53 5.42 1.72
CA VAL A 37 21.92 6.72 1.96
C VAL A 37 20.75 6.64 2.95
N PHE A 38 20.05 5.51 2.99
CA PHE A 38 18.87 5.28 3.82
C PHE A 38 19.14 4.50 5.11
N GLU A 39 20.13 3.63 5.13
CA GLU A 39 20.42 2.65 6.19
C GLU A 39 20.37 3.25 7.60
N THR A 40 21.10 4.36 7.83
CA THR A 40 21.11 5.04 9.14
C THR A 40 19.72 5.54 9.54
N SER A 41 18.94 6.03 8.59
CA SER A 41 17.58 6.53 8.84
C SER A 41 16.63 5.39 9.16
N LEU A 42 16.73 4.27 8.46
CA LEU A 42 15.96 3.06 8.74
C LEU A 42 16.24 2.54 10.16
N GLY A 43 17.50 2.54 10.58
CA GLY A 43 17.87 2.20 11.97
C GLY A 43 17.15 3.08 13.00
N LYS A 44 17.09 4.39 12.77
CA LYS A 44 16.38 5.33 13.65
C LYS A 44 14.86 5.09 13.66
N VAL A 45 14.25 4.75 12.53
CA VAL A 45 12.83 4.38 12.45
C VAL A 45 12.57 3.12 13.30
N ARG A 46 13.36 2.06 13.09
CA ARG A 46 13.26 0.82 13.90
C ARG A 46 13.34 1.11 15.40
N ASP A 47 14.35 1.87 15.82
CA ASP A 47 14.55 2.19 17.23
C ASP A 47 13.40 3.05 17.80
N THR A 48 12.79 3.87 16.95
CA THR A 48 11.61 4.67 17.31
C THR A 48 10.40 3.76 17.52
N GLU A 49 10.15 2.78 16.65
CA GLU A 49 9.06 1.83 16.82
C GLU A 49 9.23 0.98 18.09
N ILE A 50 10.44 0.52 18.38
CA ILE A 50 10.74 -0.20 19.62
C ILE A 50 10.40 0.66 20.85
N LYS A 51 10.75 1.96 20.83
CA LYS A 51 10.41 2.89 21.92
C LYS A 51 8.92 3.12 22.06
N LYS A 52 8.19 3.28 20.93
CA LYS A 52 6.73 3.42 20.95
C LYS A 52 6.05 2.21 21.57
N ILE A 53 6.48 1.00 21.20
CA ILE A 53 5.95 -0.24 21.79
C ILE A 53 6.26 -0.28 23.29
N ALA A 54 7.47 0.09 23.71
CA ALA A 54 7.86 0.11 25.12
C ALA A 54 6.99 1.03 25.98
N LEU A 55 6.42 2.09 25.40
CA LEU A 55 5.55 3.06 26.08
C LEU A 55 4.08 2.63 26.16
N ARG A 56 3.65 1.56 25.45
CA ARG A 56 2.27 1.09 25.48
C ARG A 56 1.91 0.52 26.86
N GLU A 57 0.73 0.86 27.39
CA GLU A 57 0.22 0.25 28.62
C GLU A 57 -0.11 -1.24 28.42
N ARG A 58 -0.78 -1.54 27.33
CA ARG A 58 -1.13 -2.91 26.96
C ARG A 58 -0.18 -3.41 25.89
N LYS A 59 0.57 -4.46 26.20
CA LYS A 59 1.55 -5.07 25.29
C LYS A 59 1.18 -6.51 25.02
N MET A 60 1.40 -6.93 23.78
CA MET A 60 1.40 -8.33 23.42
C MET A 60 2.72 -8.98 23.85
N LYS A 61 2.74 -10.30 23.99
CA LYS A 61 3.91 -11.05 24.45
C LYS A 61 5.13 -10.84 23.55
N ASN A 62 4.92 -10.90 22.24
CA ASN A 62 5.94 -10.59 21.24
C ASN A 62 5.88 -9.10 20.87
N SER A 63 7.02 -8.43 20.84
CA SER A 63 7.08 -7.01 20.48
C SER A 63 6.57 -6.74 19.07
N TYR A 64 6.82 -7.61 18.10
CA TYR A 64 6.37 -7.47 16.73
C TYR A 64 4.83 -7.63 16.59
N ASP A 65 4.21 -8.48 17.40
CA ASP A 65 2.76 -8.63 17.42
C ASP A 65 2.03 -7.32 17.75
N ASN A 66 2.68 -6.43 18.53
CA ASN A 66 2.11 -5.09 18.80
C ASN A 66 2.02 -4.22 17.55
N LEU A 67 2.94 -4.39 16.60
CA LEU A 67 2.89 -3.68 15.31
C LEU A 67 1.84 -4.32 14.40
N LEU A 68 1.74 -5.64 14.38
CA LEU A 68 0.70 -6.35 13.63
C LEU A 68 -0.70 -5.98 14.11
N ASP A 69 -0.92 -5.88 15.42
CA ASP A 69 -2.20 -5.47 16.02
C ASP A 69 -2.63 -4.05 15.65
N ASP A 70 -1.71 -3.19 15.21
CA ASP A 70 -2.05 -1.86 14.71
C ASP A 70 -2.74 -1.90 13.34
N TYR A 71 -2.45 -2.90 12.54
CA TYR A 71 -2.97 -3.07 11.18
C TYR A 71 -4.09 -4.11 11.10
N GLU A 72 -3.96 -5.17 11.89
CA GLU A 72 -4.94 -6.27 11.95
C GLU A 72 -5.10 -6.72 13.40
N LYS A 73 -6.20 -6.32 14.02
CA LYS A 73 -6.42 -6.51 15.45
C LYS A 73 -6.36 -7.98 15.85
N GLY A 74 -5.48 -8.30 16.78
CA GLY A 74 -5.26 -9.65 17.30
C GLY A 74 -4.34 -10.52 16.47
N MET A 75 -3.87 -10.07 15.31
CA MET A 75 -2.92 -10.79 14.46
C MET A 75 -1.58 -10.98 15.17
N THR A 76 -1.04 -12.18 15.07
CA THR A 76 0.27 -12.55 15.65
C THR A 76 1.24 -13.04 14.59
N VAL A 77 2.53 -13.04 14.91
CA VAL A 77 3.57 -13.64 14.06
C VAL A 77 3.26 -15.12 13.80
N GLN A 78 2.73 -15.84 14.80
CA GLN A 78 2.39 -17.25 14.63
C GLN A 78 1.29 -17.45 13.57
N ASP A 79 0.23 -16.61 13.59
CA ASP A 79 -0.84 -16.67 12.58
C ASP A 79 -0.27 -16.44 11.17
N LEU A 80 0.66 -15.48 11.03
CA LEU A 80 1.31 -15.17 9.76
C LEU A 80 2.25 -16.29 9.31
N ASP A 81 3.03 -16.87 10.22
CA ASP A 81 3.93 -17.98 9.91
C ASP A 81 3.14 -19.20 9.42
N ASP A 82 2.03 -19.52 10.08
CA ASP A 82 1.15 -20.62 9.67
C ASP A 82 0.52 -20.35 8.30
N TYR A 83 0.08 -19.12 8.05
CA TYR A 83 -0.49 -18.71 6.77
C TYR A 83 0.55 -18.74 5.65
N PHE A 84 1.68 -18.08 5.84
CA PHE A 84 2.73 -18.00 4.81
C PHE A 84 3.44 -19.34 4.59
N GLY A 85 3.53 -20.19 5.62
CA GLY A 85 4.00 -21.57 5.47
C GLY A 85 3.15 -22.31 4.44
N LYS A 86 1.84 -22.32 4.62
CA LYS A 86 0.89 -22.94 3.68
C LYS A 86 0.95 -22.33 2.27
N CYS A 87 1.14 -21.00 2.19
CA CYS A 87 1.31 -20.32 0.90
C CYS A 87 2.58 -20.77 0.19
N LYS A 88 3.72 -20.80 0.89
CA LYS A 88 5.02 -21.24 0.33
C LYS A 88 4.94 -22.67 -0.20
N ASP A 89 4.39 -23.57 0.58
CA ASP A 89 4.27 -24.99 0.22
C ASP A 89 3.48 -25.20 -1.09
N ARG A 90 2.51 -24.33 -1.36
CA ARG A 90 1.69 -24.41 -2.58
C ARG A 90 2.22 -23.60 -3.75
N LEU A 91 2.74 -22.40 -3.49
CA LEU A 91 3.12 -21.47 -4.56
C LEU A 91 4.52 -21.74 -5.11
N ILE A 92 5.50 -22.14 -4.25
CA ILE A 92 6.87 -22.39 -4.70
C ILE A 92 6.94 -23.48 -5.77
N PRO A 93 6.26 -24.65 -5.64
CA PRO A 93 6.27 -25.66 -6.69
C PRO A 93 5.65 -25.18 -8.01
N ILE A 94 4.64 -24.29 -7.96
CA ILE A 94 4.03 -23.70 -9.16
C ILE A 94 5.02 -22.75 -9.83
N LEU A 95 5.66 -21.88 -9.06
CA LEU A 95 6.68 -20.95 -9.59
C LEU A 95 7.85 -21.71 -10.22
N GLN A 96 8.32 -22.77 -9.60
CA GLN A 96 9.37 -23.63 -10.16
C GLN A 96 8.96 -24.23 -11.51
N LYS A 97 7.73 -24.73 -11.63
CA LYS A 97 7.21 -25.23 -12.91
C LYS A 97 7.14 -24.15 -13.98
N ILE A 98 6.76 -22.92 -13.61
CA ILE A 98 6.71 -21.79 -14.55
C ILE A 98 8.11 -21.41 -15.01
N VAL A 99 9.04 -21.24 -14.07
CA VAL A 99 10.45 -20.85 -14.38
C VAL A 99 11.17 -21.91 -15.22
N CYS A 100 10.94 -23.20 -14.93
CA CYS A 100 11.53 -24.31 -15.70
C CYS A 100 10.80 -24.58 -17.02
N SER A 101 9.71 -23.88 -17.32
CA SER A 101 8.94 -24.09 -18.54
C SER A 101 9.72 -23.59 -19.77
N LYS A 102 9.75 -24.41 -20.83
CA LYS A 102 10.31 -24.02 -22.12
C LYS A 102 9.38 -23.10 -22.94
N LYS A 103 8.17 -22.83 -22.45
CA LYS A 103 7.19 -21.96 -23.11
C LYS A 103 7.69 -20.54 -23.12
N LYS A 104 7.95 -19.99 -24.30
CA LYS A 104 8.25 -18.54 -24.46
C LYS A 104 6.96 -17.76 -24.47
N ILE A 105 6.84 -16.81 -23.59
CA ILE A 105 5.73 -15.86 -23.55
C ILE A 105 6.18 -14.59 -24.27
N ARG A 106 5.36 -14.11 -25.18
CA ARG A 106 5.61 -12.84 -25.87
C ARG A 106 5.43 -11.68 -24.91
N THR A 107 6.43 -10.82 -24.80
CA THR A 107 6.44 -9.65 -23.89
C THR A 107 6.86 -8.35 -24.59
N ASP A 108 7.18 -8.40 -25.87
CA ASP A 108 7.65 -7.27 -26.67
C ASP A 108 6.68 -6.08 -26.71
N PHE A 109 5.37 -6.36 -26.64
CA PHE A 109 4.34 -5.33 -26.59
C PHE A 109 4.32 -4.54 -25.26
N LEU A 110 4.89 -5.09 -24.19
CA LEU A 110 4.96 -4.43 -22.88
C LEU A 110 6.03 -3.32 -22.84
N SER A 111 7.00 -3.36 -23.76
CA SER A 111 8.08 -2.36 -23.86
C SER A 111 7.72 -1.17 -24.74
N ARG A 112 6.46 -1.03 -25.15
CA ARG A 112 6.03 0.14 -25.91
C ARG A 112 6.11 1.39 -25.06
N THR A 113 6.72 2.43 -25.60
CA THR A 113 6.74 3.74 -24.97
C THR A 113 5.34 4.35 -25.02
N VAL A 114 4.80 4.66 -23.86
CA VAL A 114 3.51 5.34 -23.67
C VAL A 114 3.79 6.64 -22.94
N THR A 115 3.43 7.76 -23.56
CA THR A 115 3.72 9.07 -22.98
C THR A 115 3.00 9.29 -21.66
N LYS A 116 3.52 10.18 -20.81
CA LYS A 116 2.89 10.54 -19.54
C LYS A 116 1.42 10.96 -19.75
N ALA A 117 1.15 11.83 -20.73
CA ALA A 117 -0.20 12.29 -21.02
C ALA A 117 -1.17 11.13 -21.38
N GLN A 118 -0.71 10.15 -22.15
CA GLN A 118 -1.51 8.97 -22.47
C GLN A 118 -1.78 8.11 -21.24
N GLN A 119 -0.80 7.96 -20.36
CA GLN A 119 -0.96 7.22 -19.10
C GLN A 119 -1.90 7.95 -18.14
N GLU A 120 -1.87 9.30 -18.10
CA GLU A 120 -2.81 10.12 -17.34
C GLU A 120 -4.24 9.94 -17.83
N GLN A 121 -4.48 10.04 -19.13
CA GLN A 121 -5.81 9.81 -19.73
C GLN A 121 -6.33 8.40 -19.41
N MET A 122 -5.48 7.40 -19.50
CA MET A 122 -5.84 6.02 -19.12
C MET A 122 -6.20 5.93 -17.63
N ALA A 123 -5.43 6.59 -16.78
CA ALA A 123 -5.67 6.58 -15.33
C ALA A 123 -7.02 7.23 -14.97
N GLU A 124 -7.32 8.38 -15.53
CA GLU A 124 -8.62 9.05 -15.37
C GLU A 124 -9.78 8.18 -15.87
N TYR A 125 -9.62 7.57 -17.05
CA TYR A 125 -10.61 6.65 -17.60
C TYR A 125 -10.86 5.45 -16.66
N LEU A 126 -9.79 4.82 -16.14
CA LEU A 126 -9.91 3.69 -15.22
C LEU A 126 -10.59 4.09 -13.91
N LEU A 127 -10.20 5.21 -13.32
CA LEU A 127 -10.84 5.71 -12.10
C LEU A 127 -12.33 6.00 -12.31
N ASN A 128 -12.69 6.60 -13.47
CA ASN A 128 -14.09 6.84 -13.83
C ASN A 128 -14.91 5.56 -13.91
N ILE A 129 -14.44 4.54 -14.63
CA ILE A 129 -15.17 3.25 -14.74
C ILE A 129 -15.22 2.49 -13.42
N MET A 130 -14.26 2.70 -12.52
CA MET A 130 -14.29 2.15 -11.17
C MET A 130 -15.25 2.88 -10.23
N GLY A 131 -15.78 4.02 -10.65
CA GLY A 131 -16.72 4.82 -9.87
C GLY A 131 -16.06 5.80 -8.92
N PHE A 132 -14.79 6.18 -9.13
CA PHE A 132 -14.15 7.23 -8.34
C PHE A 132 -14.86 8.57 -8.57
N ASP A 133 -15.26 9.21 -7.49
CA ASP A 133 -15.92 10.50 -7.50
C ASP A 133 -14.87 11.62 -7.38
N PHE A 134 -14.61 12.30 -8.47
CA PHE A 134 -13.63 13.41 -8.55
C PHE A 134 -14.08 14.66 -7.80
N GLU A 135 -15.39 14.82 -7.49
CA GLU A 135 -15.87 15.92 -6.64
C GLU A 135 -15.54 15.68 -5.16
N ARG A 136 -15.26 14.43 -4.80
CA ARG A 136 -14.88 14.02 -3.45
C ARG A 136 -13.46 13.48 -3.36
N GLY A 137 -12.60 13.84 -4.30
CA GLY A 137 -11.22 13.38 -4.29
C GLY A 137 -10.35 14.03 -5.35
N ALA A 138 -9.08 13.75 -5.26
CA ALA A 138 -8.07 14.24 -6.19
C ALA A 138 -7.18 13.10 -6.68
N PHE A 139 -6.67 13.27 -7.90
CA PHE A 139 -5.72 12.36 -8.51
C PHE A 139 -4.46 13.12 -8.95
N THR A 140 -3.28 12.58 -8.62
CA THR A 140 -1.99 13.19 -8.96
C THR A 140 -0.86 12.15 -9.03
N THR A 141 0.38 12.62 -9.07
CA THR A 141 1.58 11.76 -9.10
C THR A 141 2.39 11.86 -7.81
N SER A 142 3.05 10.77 -7.45
CA SER A 142 3.97 10.70 -6.31
C SER A 142 5.14 9.75 -6.60
N GLU A 143 6.11 9.71 -5.72
CA GLU A 143 7.27 8.81 -5.85
C GLU A 143 6.90 7.33 -5.71
N HIS A 144 5.86 7.03 -4.96
CA HIS A 144 5.26 5.71 -4.81
C HIS A 144 3.75 5.87 -4.84
N PRO A 145 3.01 5.07 -5.65
CA PRO A 145 1.56 5.10 -5.63
C PRO A 145 1.00 4.88 -4.23
N PHE A 146 -0.02 5.65 -3.86
CA PHE A 146 -0.76 5.47 -2.62
C PHE A 146 -2.15 6.11 -2.71
N THR A 147 -3.03 5.67 -1.84
CA THR A 147 -4.32 6.31 -1.59
C THR A 147 -4.34 6.79 -0.14
N ASP A 148 -4.73 8.05 0.06
CA ASP A 148 -4.86 8.67 1.38
C ASP A 148 -6.28 9.19 1.56
N ASP A 149 -6.88 8.93 2.73
CA ASP A 149 -8.19 9.43 3.09
C ASP A 149 -8.06 10.56 4.15
N LEU A 150 -8.28 11.78 3.76
CA LEU A 150 -8.42 12.90 4.68
C LEU A 150 -9.86 13.05 5.17
N GLY A 151 -10.74 12.25 4.63
CA GLY A 151 -12.14 12.17 4.92
C GLY A 151 -12.90 11.56 3.74
N ARG A 152 -14.10 11.04 3.97
CA ARG A 152 -14.96 10.44 2.94
C ARG A 152 -15.15 11.34 1.70
N ASN A 153 -15.08 12.66 1.88
CA ASN A 153 -15.21 13.65 0.82
C ASN A 153 -13.85 14.26 0.39
N ASP A 154 -12.74 13.67 0.81
CA ASP A 154 -11.39 14.06 0.37
C ASP A 154 -10.49 12.83 0.34
N VAL A 155 -10.68 11.99 -0.69
CA VAL A 155 -9.87 10.79 -0.95
C VAL A 155 -8.88 11.10 -2.06
N ARG A 156 -7.59 10.93 -1.79
CA ARG A 156 -6.52 11.31 -2.71
C ARG A 156 -5.79 10.09 -3.22
N VAL A 157 -5.80 9.93 -4.54
CA VAL A 157 -5.13 8.84 -5.25
C VAL A 157 -3.86 9.35 -5.91
N THR A 158 -2.78 8.61 -5.82
CA THR A 158 -1.55 8.93 -6.53
C THR A 158 -1.06 7.74 -7.34
N THR A 159 -0.31 8.03 -8.41
CA THR A 159 0.39 7.03 -9.22
C THR A 159 1.79 7.51 -9.59
N HIS A 160 2.56 6.61 -10.22
CA HIS A 160 3.86 6.93 -10.80
C HIS A 160 3.91 6.43 -12.24
N TYR A 161 4.41 7.28 -13.15
CA TYR A 161 4.45 6.95 -14.58
C TYR A 161 5.86 6.56 -15.02
N TYR A 162 5.94 5.42 -15.70
CA TYR A 162 7.15 4.94 -16.35
C TYR A 162 6.88 4.85 -17.86
N PRO A 163 7.63 5.59 -18.71
CA PRO A 163 7.38 5.61 -20.16
C PRO A 163 7.41 4.22 -20.79
N ASP A 164 8.33 3.37 -20.35
CA ASP A 164 8.56 2.05 -20.92
C ASP A 164 7.91 0.90 -20.11
N MET A 165 7.10 1.25 -19.11
CA MET A 165 6.40 0.31 -18.23
C MET A 165 4.98 0.79 -17.93
N PHE A 166 4.22 1.17 -18.96
CA PHE A 166 2.86 1.72 -18.80
C PHE A 166 1.93 0.81 -18.00
N TYR A 167 2.10 -0.49 -18.08
CA TYR A 167 1.31 -1.47 -17.32
C TYR A 167 1.53 -1.33 -15.80
N SER A 168 2.67 -0.81 -15.36
CA SER A 168 2.92 -0.54 -13.94
C SER A 168 1.96 0.52 -13.41
N SER A 169 1.84 1.67 -14.11
CA SER A 169 0.90 2.71 -13.72
C SER A 169 -0.56 2.26 -13.86
N MET A 170 -0.87 1.49 -14.90
CA MET A 170 -2.22 0.95 -15.13
C MET A 170 -2.68 0.08 -13.95
N PHE A 171 -1.87 -0.90 -13.53
CA PHE A 171 -2.23 -1.76 -12.39
C PHE A 171 -2.17 -1.04 -11.07
N SER A 172 -1.26 -0.07 -10.90
CA SER A 172 -1.24 0.79 -9.71
C SER A 172 -2.54 1.59 -9.57
N ILE A 173 -3.03 2.19 -10.65
CA ILE A 173 -4.29 2.94 -10.61
C ILE A 173 -5.50 2.05 -10.31
N ILE A 174 -5.55 0.85 -10.85
CA ILE A 174 -6.63 -0.10 -10.52
C ILE A 174 -6.56 -0.49 -9.03
N HIS A 175 -5.36 -0.68 -8.51
CA HIS A 175 -5.13 -0.99 -7.10
C HIS A 175 -5.54 0.17 -6.19
N GLU A 176 -4.99 1.36 -6.42
CA GLU A 176 -5.29 2.57 -5.64
C GLU A 176 -6.75 3.02 -5.79
N GLY A 177 -7.32 2.86 -6.99
CA GLY A 177 -8.75 3.06 -7.23
C GLY A 177 -9.63 2.12 -6.40
N GLY A 178 -9.19 0.89 -6.14
CA GLY A 178 -9.86 -0.04 -5.24
C GLY A 178 -9.84 0.44 -3.79
N HIS A 179 -8.74 0.98 -3.30
CA HIS A 179 -8.65 1.66 -2.02
C HIS A 179 -9.58 2.88 -1.96
N ALA A 180 -9.54 3.72 -2.99
CA ALA A 180 -10.37 4.92 -3.05
C ALA A 180 -11.86 4.59 -3.07
N PHE A 181 -12.26 3.56 -3.82
CA PHE A 181 -13.63 3.06 -3.82
C PHE A 181 -14.06 2.63 -2.41
N PHE A 182 -13.22 1.87 -1.71
CA PHE A 182 -13.50 1.46 -0.34
C PHE A 182 -13.77 2.67 0.57
N GLU A 183 -12.98 3.75 0.45
CA GLU A 183 -13.09 4.94 1.29
C GLU A 183 -14.30 5.82 0.92
N GLN A 184 -14.49 6.11 -0.36
CA GLN A 184 -15.57 6.99 -0.81
C GLN A 184 -16.96 6.39 -0.59
N TYR A 185 -17.08 5.05 -0.59
CA TYR A 185 -18.35 4.34 -0.44
C TYR A 185 -18.60 3.77 0.96
N GLN A 186 -17.81 4.18 1.95
CA GLN A 186 -18.12 3.87 3.35
C GLN A 186 -19.50 4.42 3.73
N PRO A 187 -20.32 3.65 4.47
CA PRO A 187 -21.58 4.17 4.98
C PRO A 187 -21.39 5.44 5.79
N GLN A 188 -22.23 6.45 5.54
CA GLN A 188 -22.18 7.75 6.23
C GLN A 188 -22.23 7.57 7.75
N GLU A 189 -23.13 6.73 8.23
CA GLU A 189 -23.32 6.43 9.64
C GLU A 189 -22.03 5.91 10.31
N ASN A 190 -21.31 4.99 9.63
CA ASN A 190 -20.04 4.49 10.16
C ASN A 190 -19.00 5.59 10.27
N TYR A 191 -19.00 6.51 9.33
CA TYR A 191 -18.07 7.63 9.31
C TYR A 191 -18.35 8.62 10.44
N GLU A 192 -19.59 9.04 10.59
CA GLU A 192 -20.03 10.00 11.62
C GLU A 192 -19.80 9.50 13.05
N HIS A 193 -19.94 8.21 13.26
CA HIS A 193 -19.75 7.58 14.57
C HIS A 193 -18.33 7.05 14.81
N HIS A 194 -17.39 7.27 13.89
CA HIS A 194 -16.04 6.71 13.94
C HIS A 194 -16.02 5.19 14.11
N LEU A 195 -17.04 4.51 13.57
CA LEU A 195 -17.22 3.05 13.64
C LEU A 195 -16.59 2.30 12.46
N TYR A 196 -15.73 2.95 11.70
CA TYR A 196 -15.03 2.25 10.64
C TYR A 196 -14.02 1.27 11.22
N ASN A 197 -14.42 0.04 11.20
CA ASN A 197 -13.57 -1.08 11.59
C ASN A 197 -12.69 -1.47 10.40
N LYS A 198 -11.84 -0.52 9.97
CA LYS A 198 -10.89 -0.77 8.88
C LYS A 198 -9.76 -1.62 9.42
N THR A 199 -9.66 -2.83 8.95
CA THR A 199 -8.39 -3.53 9.05
C THR A 199 -7.62 -3.35 7.73
N MET A 200 -6.30 -3.34 7.79
CA MET A 200 -5.50 -3.24 6.56
C MET A 200 -5.73 -4.43 5.64
N GLY A 201 -6.00 -5.61 6.19
CA GLY A 201 -6.36 -6.79 5.41
C GLY A 201 -7.67 -6.62 4.63
N GLN A 202 -8.68 -6.02 5.24
CA GLN A 202 -9.95 -5.69 4.60
C GLN A 202 -9.77 -4.66 3.47
N HIS A 203 -9.06 -3.60 3.76
CA HIS A 203 -8.77 -2.51 2.83
C HIS A 203 -7.98 -3.02 1.61
N GLU A 204 -6.92 -3.80 1.85
CA GLU A 204 -6.11 -4.42 0.81
C GLU A 204 -6.86 -5.51 0.03
N SER A 205 -7.84 -6.19 0.63
CA SER A 205 -8.63 -7.19 -0.09
C SER A 205 -9.45 -6.57 -1.22
N VAL A 206 -9.94 -5.34 -1.03
CA VAL A 206 -10.69 -4.61 -2.07
C VAL A 206 -9.77 -4.15 -3.18
N SER A 207 -8.63 -3.55 -2.88
CA SER A 207 -7.64 -3.15 -3.89
C SER A 207 -7.15 -4.34 -4.69
N ARG A 208 -6.84 -5.48 -4.04
CA ARG A 208 -6.42 -6.72 -4.70
C ARG A 208 -7.53 -7.38 -5.49
N PHE A 209 -8.78 -7.25 -5.07
CA PHE A 209 -9.92 -7.72 -5.87
C PHE A 209 -9.97 -6.97 -7.21
N TYR A 210 -9.91 -5.64 -7.19
CA TYR A 210 -9.89 -4.84 -8.41
C TYR A 210 -8.65 -5.13 -9.26
N GLU A 211 -7.45 -5.12 -8.68
CA GLU A 211 -6.22 -5.37 -9.44
C GLU A 211 -6.14 -6.79 -9.99
N ASN A 212 -6.30 -7.80 -9.12
CA ASN A 212 -5.95 -9.18 -9.50
C ASN A 212 -7.13 -9.96 -10.06
N ARG A 213 -8.38 -9.66 -9.65
CA ARG A 213 -9.55 -10.42 -10.12
C ARG A 213 -10.24 -9.74 -11.28
N ILE A 214 -10.27 -8.41 -11.31
CA ILE A 214 -10.84 -7.64 -12.43
C ILE A 214 -9.73 -7.27 -13.41
N GLY A 215 -8.77 -6.44 -13.02
CA GLY A 215 -7.77 -5.85 -13.90
C GLY A 215 -6.84 -6.85 -14.60
N ARG A 216 -6.60 -8.02 -13.98
CA ARG A 216 -5.83 -9.12 -14.59
C ARG A 216 -6.71 -10.22 -15.18
N SER A 217 -8.03 -10.01 -15.25
CA SER A 217 -8.91 -10.98 -15.87
C SER A 217 -8.79 -10.96 -17.40
N ARG A 218 -9.09 -12.10 -18.02
CA ARG A 218 -9.12 -12.19 -19.47
C ARG A 218 -10.13 -11.21 -20.10
N SER A 219 -11.30 -11.05 -19.46
CA SER A 219 -12.35 -10.16 -19.96
C SER A 219 -11.99 -8.68 -19.91
N PHE A 220 -11.10 -8.29 -18.99
CA PHE A 220 -10.63 -6.91 -18.89
C PHE A 220 -9.50 -6.61 -19.90
N ILE A 221 -8.64 -7.59 -20.17
CA ILE A 221 -7.46 -7.44 -21.05
C ILE A 221 -7.85 -7.54 -22.55
N HIS A 222 -8.98 -8.16 -22.88
CA HIS A 222 -9.51 -8.32 -24.26
C HIS A 222 -10.59 -7.32 -24.57
#